data_fbe85ff52641ab778f6c4865f9effe2a
#
_entry.id   fbe85ff52641ab778f6c4865f9effe2a
#
_cell.length_a   1.000
_cell.length_b   1.000
_cell.length_c   1.000
_cell.angle_alpha   90.00
_cell.angle_beta   90.00
_cell.angle_gamma   90.00
#
_symmetry.space_group_name_H-M   'P 1'
#
loop_
_entity.id
_entity.type
_entity.pdbx_description
1 polymer ?
#
loop_
_entity_poly.entity_id
_entity_poly.type
_entity_poly.pdbx_seq_one_letter_code
_entity_poly.pdbx_strand_id
1 'polypeptide(L)'
;MRIILLAVGVALLGAAPGSAKPSTPAQLERQTWEAFKAKNVSEIRSLFAPDFVGVYGDGTHDLARELQALRHVTIKNYKLVDFNSKAVDADDVLLTYAADLRAIADGKPVSERLWMASLWHRGRGRWLCVYHTEIKAK
;
A
#
# COMPACT_ATOMS: atom_id res chain seq x y z
N MET A 1 -18.25 -49.35 -48.24
CA MET A 1 -16.98 -48.84 -47.71
C MET A 1 -17.32 -47.74 -46.75
N ARG A 2 -17.28 -48.02 -45.41
CA ARG A 2 -17.63 -47.04 -44.37
C ARG A 2 -16.35 -46.48 -43.79
N ILE A 3 -16.16 -45.17 -43.90
CA ILE A 3 -15.02 -44.43 -43.31
C ILE A 3 -15.45 -44.01 -41.90
N ILE A 4 -14.79 -44.58 -40.88
CA ILE A 4 -14.96 -44.18 -39.49
C ILE A 4 -13.95 -43.05 -39.23
N LEU A 5 -14.46 -41.82 -39.02
CA LEU A 5 -13.68 -40.70 -38.53
C LEU A 5 -13.56 -40.82 -37.00
N LEU A 6 -12.35 -41.10 -36.51
CA LEU A 6 -12.01 -40.98 -35.10
C LEU A 6 -11.76 -39.49 -34.80
N ALA A 7 -12.66 -38.89 -34.05
CA ALA A 7 -12.42 -37.56 -33.46
C ALA A 7 -11.52 -37.70 -32.25
N VAL A 8 -10.25 -37.25 -32.38
CA VAL A 8 -9.34 -37.11 -31.24
C VAL A 8 -9.70 -35.83 -30.50
N GLY A 9 -10.38 -35.97 -29.38
CA GLY A 9 -10.65 -34.88 -28.46
C GLY A 9 -9.39 -34.50 -27.70
N VAL A 10 -8.77 -33.37 -28.04
CA VAL A 10 -7.70 -32.75 -27.23
C VAL A 10 -8.38 -32.10 -26.02
N ALA A 11 -8.29 -32.72 -24.85
CA ALA A 11 -8.64 -32.10 -23.59
C ALA A 11 -7.57 -31.06 -23.24
N LEU A 12 -7.86 -29.78 -23.43
CA LEU A 12 -7.11 -28.68 -22.87
C LEU A 12 -7.33 -28.68 -21.36
N LEU A 13 -6.38 -29.27 -20.63
CA LEU A 13 -6.26 -29.06 -19.18
C LEU A 13 -5.90 -27.60 -18.96
N GLY A 14 -6.93 -26.76 -18.75
CA GLY A 14 -6.76 -25.41 -18.26
C GLY A 14 -6.13 -25.46 -16.87
N ALA A 15 -4.86 -25.04 -16.73
CA ALA A 15 -4.29 -24.81 -15.44
C ALA A 15 -5.12 -23.75 -14.71
N ALA A 16 -5.72 -24.14 -13.57
CA ALA A 16 -6.40 -23.19 -12.70
C ALA A 16 -5.41 -22.10 -12.29
N PRO A 17 -5.76 -20.80 -12.36
CA PRO A 17 -4.88 -19.76 -11.88
C PRO A 17 -4.59 -20.02 -10.40
N GLY A 18 -3.32 -20.24 -10.07
CA GLY A 18 -2.89 -20.46 -8.68
C GLY A 18 -3.41 -19.29 -7.84
N SER A 19 -4.15 -19.59 -6.77
CA SER A 19 -4.67 -18.60 -5.84
C SER A 19 -3.48 -17.81 -5.28
N ALA A 20 -3.36 -16.52 -5.64
CA ALA A 20 -2.31 -15.67 -5.12
C ALA A 20 -2.42 -15.61 -3.59
N LYS A 21 -1.28 -15.80 -2.88
CA LYS A 21 -1.25 -15.71 -1.42
C LYS A 21 -1.74 -14.33 -0.98
N PRO A 22 -2.66 -14.23 0.02
CA PRO A 22 -3.14 -12.94 0.50
C PRO A 22 -1.97 -12.03 0.90
N SER A 23 -2.04 -10.74 0.52
CA SER A 23 -1.03 -9.77 0.88
C SER A 23 -1.05 -9.48 2.38
N THR A 24 0.14 -9.37 2.98
CA THR A 24 0.29 -8.95 4.39
C THR A 24 0.22 -7.43 4.51
N PRO A 25 -0.13 -6.87 5.70
CA PRO A 25 -0.04 -5.43 5.94
C PRO A 25 1.31 -4.82 5.58
N ALA A 26 2.42 -5.52 5.86
CA ALA A 26 3.76 -5.05 5.48
C ALA A 26 3.97 -4.95 3.95
N GLN A 27 3.40 -5.87 3.18
CA GLN A 27 3.43 -5.80 1.71
C GLN A 27 2.54 -4.67 1.21
N LEU A 28 1.34 -4.48 1.79
CA LEU A 28 0.42 -3.41 1.44
C LEU A 28 0.99 -2.03 1.79
N GLU A 29 1.73 -1.90 2.90
CA GLU A 29 2.43 -0.66 3.25
C GLU A 29 3.47 -0.29 2.17
N ARG A 30 4.26 -1.25 1.70
CA ARG A 30 5.21 -1.02 0.60
C ARG A 30 4.50 -0.66 -0.71
N GLN A 31 3.38 -1.30 -1.00
CA GLN A 31 2.53 -0.99 -2.14
C GLN A 31 1.96 0.43 -2.04
N THR A 32 1.61 0.89 -0.83
CA THR A 32 1.19 2.26 -0.57
C THR A 32 2.27 3.26 -0.98
N TRP A 33 3.53 3.04 -0.60
CA TRP A 33 4.64 3.90 -1.00
C TRP A 33 4.81 3.98 -2.52
N GLU A 34 4.71 2.85 -3.22
CA GLU A 34 4.74 2.83 -4.69
C GLU A 34 3.54 3.58 -5.29
N ALA A 35 2.34 3.41 -4.73
CA ALA A 35 1.15 4.11 -5.19
C ALA A 35 1.27 5.64 -5.00
N PHE A 36 1.80 6.12 -3.87
CA PHE A 36 2.07 7.54 -3.64
C PHE A 36 3.14 8.08 -4.59
N LYS A 37 4.24 7.34 -4.78
CA LYS A 37 5.30 7.72 -5.73
C LYS A 37 4.78 7.82 -7.17
N ALA A 38 3.93 6.89 -7.59
CA ALA A 38 3.29 6.88 -8.90
C ALA A 38 2.11 7.86 -9.01
N LYS A 39 1.68 8.46 -7.90
CA LYS A 39 0.45 9.28 -7.82
C LYS A 39 -0.81 8.53 -8.28
N ASN A 40 -0.85 7.22 -8.01
CA ASN A 40 -1.97 6.35 -8.39
C ASN A 40 -3.13 6.49 -7.38
N VAL A 41 -3.99 7.47 -7.60
CA VAL A 41 -5.13 7.79 -6.71
C VAL A 41 -6.08 6.61 -6.54
N SER A 42 -6.34 5.85 -7.59
CA SER A 42 -7.22 4.68 -7.54
C SER A 42 -6.68 3.60 -6.60
N GLU A 43 -5.40 3.31 -6.69
CA GLU A 43 -4.74 2.34 -5.84
C GLU A 43 -4.68 2.81 -4.37
N ILE A 44 -4.33 4.08 -4.13
CA ILE A 44 -4.34 4.66 -2.78
C ILE A 44 -5.74 4.51 -2.16
N ARG A 45 -6.81 4.85 -2.87
CA ARG A 45 -8.18 4.67 -2.39
C ARG A 45 -8.53 3.22 -2.07
N SER A 46 -7.94 2.25 -2.76
CA SER A 46 -8.17 0.83 -2.50
C SER A 46 -7.45 0.30 -1.25
N LEU A 47 -6.39 0.99 -0.82
CA LEU A 47 -5.55 0.60 0.31
C LEU A 47 -5.95 1.28 1.63
N PHE A 48 -6.68 2.39 1.56
CA PHE A 48 -7.07 3.17 2.73
C PHE A 48 -8.54 2.97 3.09
N ALA A 49 -8.83 2.97 4.39
CA ALA A 49 -10.21 2.97 4.88
C ALA A 49 -10.90 4.31 4.54
N PRO A 50 -12.23 4.32 4.30
CA PRO A 50 -12.97 5.56 4.04
C PRO A 50 -12.90 6.56 5.20
N ASP A 51 -12.74 6.07 6.43
CA ASP A 51 -12.62 6.82 7.68
C ASP A 51 -11.17 6.93 8.17
N PHE A 52 -10.20 6.78 7.27
CA PHE A 52 -8.78 6.94 7.56
C PHE A 52 -8.47 8.26 8.27
N VAL A 53 -7.53 8.21 9.21
CA VAL A 53 -7.00 9.37 9.92
C VAL A 53 -5.48 9.39 9.85
N GLY A 54 -4.91 10.44 9.29
CA GLY A 54 -3.49 10.77 9.39
C GLY A 54 -3.26 11.83 10.48
N VAL A 55 -2.14 11.75 11.19
CA VAL A 55 -1.73 12.76 12.18
C VAL A 55 -0.32 13.25 11.86
N TYR A 56 -0.19 14.54 11.63
CA TYR A 56 1.05 15.18 11.18
C TYR A 56 1.31 16.46 11.97
N GLY A 57 2.45 17.10 11.74
CA GLY A 57 2.84 18.33 12.43
C GLY A 57 1.88 19.52 12.19
N ASP A 58 1.09 19.49 11.12
CA ASP A 58 0.08 20.49 10.76
C ASP A 58 -1.36 20.10 11.13
N GLY A 59 -1.54 18.97 11.80
CA GLY A 59 -2.84 18.49 12.29
C GLY A 59 -3.28 17.16 11.74
N THR A 60 -4.61 16.92 11.76
CA THR A 60 -5.22 15.69 11.27
C THR A 60 -5.64 15.81 9.81
N HIS A 61 -5.43 14.71 9.07
CA HIS A 61 -5.81 14.58 7.67
C HIS A 61 -6.79 13.42 7.52
N ASP A 62 -7.83 13.63 6.74
CA ASP A 62 -8.63 12.56 6.16
C ASP A 62 -8.02 12.10 4.82
N LEU A 63 -8.59 11.07 4.22
CA LEU A 63 -8.11 10.55 2.93
C LEU A 63 -8.16 11.61 1.81
N ALA A 64 -9.17 12.50 1.82
CA ALA A 64 -9.27 13.55 0.81
C ALA A 64 -8.10 14.53 0.89
N ARG A 65 -7.70 14.91 2.11
CA ARG A 65 -6.55 15.80 2.34
C ARG A 65 -5.22 15.12 1.97
N GLU A 66 -5.06 13.81 2.26
CA GLU A 66 -3.92 13.03 1.80
C GLU A 66 -3.78 13.06 0.27
N LEU A 67 -4.88 12.86 -0.44
CA LEU A 67 -4.88 12.89 -1.90
C LEU A 67 -4.61 14.29 -2.47
N GLN A 68 -5.03 15.35 -1.78
CA GLN A 68 -4.68 16.72 -2.16
C GLN A 68 -3.16 16.98 -2.03
N ALA A 69 -2.52 16.45 -0.99
CA ALA A 69 -1.08 16.59 -0.77
C ALA A 69 -0.23 16.05 -1.93
N LEU A 70 -0.74 15.06 -2.68
CA LEU A 70 -0.06 14.54 -3.88
C LEU A 70 0.18 15.58 -4.97
N ARG A 71 -0.56 16.68 -4.99
CA ARG A 71 -0.36 17.77 -5.95
C ARG A 71 0.90 18.57 -5.66
N HIS A 72 1.31 18.60 -4.40
CA HIS A 72 2.39 19.43 -3.88
C HIS A 72 3.68 18.65 -3.63
N VAL A 73 3.60 17.30 -3.61
CA VAL A 73 4.75 16.43 -3.32
C VAL A 73 4.99 15.47 -4.48
N THR A 74 6.25 15.35 -4.88
CA THR A 74 6.71 14.35 -5.84
C THR A 74 7.85 13.55 -5.21
N ILE A 75 7.58 12.30 -4.86
CA ILE A 75 8.57 11.37 -4.32
C ILE A 75 9.53 10.98 -5.45
N LYS A 76 10.81 11.27 -5.28
CA LYS A 76 11.88 10.90 -6.23
C LYS A 76 12.46 9.55 -5.92
N ASN A 77 12.77 9.33 -4.64
CA ASN A 77 13.31 8.07 -4.15
C ASN A 77 12.99 7.92 -2.66
N TYR A 78 12.93 6.69 -2.18
CA TYR A 78 12.80 6.39 -0.76
C TYR A 78 13.44 5.04 -0.43
N LYS A 79 13.77 4.85 0.84
CA LYS A 79 14.22 3.58 1.40
C LYS A 79 13.53 3.38 2.74
N LEU A 80 12.87 2.23 2.91
CA LEU A 80 12.26 1.84 4.18
C LEU A 80 13.26 1.00 4.96
N VAL A 81 13.55 1.41 6.18
CA VAL A 81 14.51 0.76 7.09
C VAL A 81 13.87 0.54 8.46
N ASP A 82 14.45 -0.34 9.26
CA ASP A 82 13.97 -0.66 10.61
C ASP A 82 12.50 -1.07 10.66
N PHE A 83 12.07 -1.81 9.64
CA PHE A 83 10.68 -2.19 9.45
C PHE A 83 10.26 -3.26 10.44
N ASN A 84 9.29 -2.93 11.31
CA ASN A 84 8.73 -3.81 12.32
C ASN A 84 7.22 -3.95 12.15
N SER A 85 6.71 -5.17 12.32
CA SER A 85 5.29 -5.50 12.23
C SER A 85 4.85 -6.18 13.53
N LYS A 86 3.86 -5.60 14.22
CA LYS A 86 3.31 -6.11 15.47
C LYS A 86 1.82 -6.39 15.31
N ALA A 87 1.41 -7.65 15.46
CA ALA A 87 0.00 -7.98 15.62
C ALA A 87 -0.50 -7.39 16.95
N VAL A 88 -1.48 -6.52 16.88
CA VAL A 88 -2.17 -5.97 18.05
C VAL A 88 -3.22 -6.98 18.51
N ASP A 89 -3.98 -7.51 17.57
CA ASP A 89 -4.92 -8.62 17.74
C ASP A 89 -5.07 -9.40 16.41
N ALA A 90 -6.18 -10.15 16.26
CA ALA A 90 -6.43 -10.96 15.07
C ALA A 90 -6.68 -10.13 13.81
N ASP A 91 -7.18 -8.90 13.97
CA ASP A 91 -7.63 -8.05 12.87
C ASP A 91 -6.88 -6.72 12.78
N ASP A 92 -5.92 -6.47 13.67
CA ASP A 92 -5.15 -5.23 13.72
C ASP A 92 -3.64 -5.48 13.75
N VAL A 93 -2.91 -4.80 12.87
CA VAL A 93 -1.45 -4.85 12.78
C VAL A 93 -0.89 -3.44 12.79
N LEU A 94 0.01 -3.18 13.74
CA LEU A 94 0.79 -1.97 13.81
C LEU A 94 2.12 -2.17 13.08
N LEU A 95 2.41 -1.27 12.15
CA LEU A 95 3.70 -1.18 11.46
C LEU A 95 4.45 0.05 11.95
N THR A 96 5.74 -0.12 12.24
CA THR A 96 6.65 1.00 12.53
C THR A 96 7.92 0.85 11.69
N TYR A 97 8.43 1.95 11.17
CA TYR A 97 9.64 1.96 10.34
C TYR A 97 10.21 3.38 10.20
N ALA A 98 11.39 3.50 9.65
CA ALA A 98 11.89 4.77 9.16
C ALA A 98 11.90 4.80 7.63
N ALA A 99 11.63 5.96 7.06
CA ALA A 99 11.76 6.22 5.64
C ALA A 99 12.84 7.27 5.38
N ASP A 100 13.87 6.90 4.62
CA ASP A 100 14.80 7.87 4.03
C ASP A 100 14.16 8.38 2.74
N LEU A 101 13.74 9.64 2.73
CA LEU A 101 12.95 10.24 1.66
C LEU A 101 13.75 11.29 0.90
N ARG A 102 13.66 11.21 -0.43
CA ARG A 102 14.01 12.30 -1.35
C ARG A 102 12.79 12.66 -2.17
N ALA A 103 12.37 13.91 -2.09
CA ALA A 103 11.16 14.39 -2.74
C ALA A 103 11.35 15.85 -3.20
N ILE A 104 10.37 16.32 -3.98
CA ILE A 104 10.15 17.75 -4.22
C ILE A 104 8.81 18.09 -3.57
N ALA A 105 8.82 19.03 -2.63
CA ALA A 105 7.64 19.53 -1.95
C ALA A 105 7.49 21.03 -2.24
N ASP A 106 6.36 21.46 -2.80
CA ASP A 106 6.11 22.84 -3.23
C ASP A 106 7.25 23.43 -4.08
N GLY A 107 7.79 22.61 -5.00
CA GLY A 107 8.87 23.00 -5.90
C GLY A 107 10.27 22.99 -5.27
N LYS A 108 10.41 22.65 -3.98
CA LYS A 108 11.68 22.62 -3.27
C LYS A 108 12.16 21.19 -3.02
N PRO A 109 13.46 20.89 -3.24
CA PRO A 109 14.00 19.58 -2.91
C PRO A 109 14.00 19.35 -1.40
N VAL A 110 13.57 18.15 -1.00
CA VAL A 110 13.53 17.66 0.37
C VAL A 110 14.33 16.37 0.46
N SER A 111 15.20 16.26 1.47
CA SER A 111 15.93 15.04 1.81
C SER A 111 15.90 14.89 3.32
N GLU A 112 15.15 13.91 3.81
CA GLU A 112 14.95 13.72 5.24
C GLU A 112 14.67 12.26 5.62
N ARG A 113 14.92 11.95 6.89
CA ARG A 113 14.45 10.70 7.52
C ARG A 113 13.22 11.00 8.34
N LEU A 114 12.20 10.14 8.15
CA LEU A 114 10.93 10.18 8.85
C LEU A 114 10.73 8.89 9.63
N TRP A 115 10.29 8.98 10.89
CA TRP A 115 9.74 7.86 11.63
C TRP A 115 8.26 7.73 11.33
N MET A 116 7.82 6.52 11.01
CA MET A 116 6.47 6.22 10.55
C MET A 116 5.77 5.22 11.47
N ALA A 117 4.47 5.37 11.63
CA ALA A 117 3.61 4.34 12.17
C ALA A 117 2.31 4.27 11.39
N SER A 118 1.88 3.06 11.05
CA SER A 118 0.62 2.78 10.36
C SER A 118 -0.14 1.68 11.08
N LEU A 119 -1.44 1.85 11.23
CA LEU A 119 -2.33 0.80 11.71
C LEU A 119 -3.15 0.27 10.54
N TRP A 120 -3.07 -1.04 10.35
CA TRP A 120 -3.84 -1.77 9.35
C TRP A 120 -4.89 -2.60 10.04
N HIS A 121 -6.15 -2.45 9.61
CA HIS A 121 -7.30 -3.19 10.11
C HIS A 121 -7.85 -4.14 9.04
N ARG A 122 -8.17 -5.37 9.43
CA ARG A 122 -8.81 -6.35 8.56
C ARG A 122 -10.31 -6.34 8.78
N GLY A 123 -11.07 -5.82 7.79
CA GLY A 123 -12.51 -5.87 7.77
C GLY A 123 -13.03 -6.51 6.48
N ARG A 124 -14.06 -7.36 6.59
CA ARG A 124 -14.66 -8.05 5.45
C ARG A 124 -13.64 -8.81 4.58
N GLY A 125 -12.67 -9.48 5.24
CA GLY A 125 -11.62 -10.26 4.58
C GLY A 125 -10.50 -9.45 3.91
N ARG A 126 -10.43 -8.15 4.16
CA ARG A 126 -9.50 -7.23 3.48
C ARG A 126 -8.79 -6.32 4.47
N TRP A 127 -7.49 -6.13 4.30
CA TRP A 127 -6.69 -5.17 5.05
C TRP A 127 -6.83 -3.77 4.47
N LEU A 128 -7.06 -2.77 5.32
CA LEU A 128 -7.08 -1.35 4.98
C LEU A 128 -6.26 -0.56 6.00
N CYS A 129 -5.52 0.44 5.54
CA CYS A 129 -4.85 1.39 6.40
C CYS A 129 -5.91 2.31 7.03
N VAL A 130 -6.01 2.30 8.37
CA VAL A 130 -6.98 3.11 9.12
C VAL A 130 -6.33 4.31 9.81
N TYR A 131 -5.01 4.27 10.02
CA TYR A 131 -4.27 5.33 10.69
C TYR A 131 -2.84 5.40 10.18
N HIS A 132 -2.30 6.61 10.06
CA HIS A 132 -0.90 6.86 9.77
C HIS A 132 -0.39 8.10 10.49
N THR A 133 0.88 8.09 10.86
CA THR A 133 1.60 9.26 11.35
C THR A 133 3.05 9.24 10.92
N GLU A 134 3.64 10.42 10.80
CA GLU A 134 5.05 10.61 10.52
C GLU A 134 5.66 11.68 11.39
N ILE A 135 6.91 11.48 11.79
CA ILE A 135 7.69 12.41 12.61
C ILE A 135 9.07 12.55 11.99
N LYS A 136 9.49 13.77 11.75
CA LYS A 136 10.86 14.03 11.28
C LYS A 136 11.89 13.58 12.32
N ALA A 137 12.84 12.75 11.89
CA ALA A 137 13.98 12.39 12.73
C ALA A 137 14.85 13.63 13.03
N LYS A 138 15.35 13.69 14.26
CA LYS A 138 16.27 14.76 14.71
C LYS A 138 17.68 14.49 14.21
#